data_8aca74070d760f0c57099efdf037bc19
#
_entry.id   8aca74070d760f0c57099efdf037bc19
#
_cell.length_a   1.000
_cell.length_b   1.000
_cell.length_c   1.000
_cell.angle_alpha   90.00
_cell.angle_beta   90.00
_cell.angle_gamma   90.00
#
_symmetry.space_group_name_H-M   'P 1'
#
loop_
_entity.id
_entity.type
_entity.pdbx_description
1 polymer ?
#
loop_
_entity_poly.entity_id
_entity_poly.type
_entity_poly.pdbx_seq_one_letter_code
_entity_poly.pdbx_strand_id
1 'polypeptide(L)'
;MKKLIALLLALVMALSLAACGASEPAPAATEAPKAEVKEETPAAPEAPAATEAPVETVKLNVAYMPNYASLWSVLTAMDKGYFAEEGLEITLWEFADGPSEIAAMEGGSIDLAYIGHGAHKLCINGRAQIFLPSSVHATDRIIVLPSAGINSAEEIANLKGKKVAYNGGSSSETALQGALNVAGLTMDDIEGYEMDATNMVAAMMSGNVDACTAWNPYSIQILQNCEGAKELEFATNSVNMSSWICLPKYAEENHDVLVRFTRALLKGMEFAAAEENWEYVVGLYAKQCAKDVEACYVETGDADWFSAEYVKAGLADGTYTDLYTRQQQMFIDNGAVEAPVDLADYILWDVMTEALG
;
A
#
# COMPACT_ATOMS: atom_id res chain seq x y z
N MET A 1 21.84 -39.57 20.91
CA MET A 1 21.63 -38.21 21.38
C MET A 1 20.16 -37.76 21.52
N LYS A 2 19.17 -38.63 21.28
CA LYS A 2 17.72 -38.28 21.41
C LYS A 2 17.07 -38.70 22.74
N LYS A 3 17.80 -39.25 23.68
CA LYS A 3 17.30 -39.73 25.00
C LYS A 3 17.77 -38.88 26.21
N LEU A 4 18.56 -37.81 25.97
CA LEU A 4 19.05 -36.92 27.05
C LEU A 4 18.28 -35.61 27.18
N ILE A 5 17.40 -35.28 26.23
CA ILE A 5 16.63 -34.04 26.23
C ILE A 5 15.28 -34.20 26.96
N ALA A 6 14.81 -35.42 27.15
CA ALA A 6 13.54 -35.70 27.83
C ALA A 6 13.60 -35.66 29.36
N LEU A 7 14.81 -35.59 29.97
CA LEU A 7 14.97 -35.60 31.44
C LEU A 7 15.16 -34.23 32.06
N LEU A 8 15.35 -33.18 31.26
CA LEU A 8 15.56 -31.80 31.73
C LEU A 8 14.29 -30.95 31.77
N LEU A 9 13.18 -31.42 31.18
CA LEU A 9 11.90 -30.72 31.22
C LEU A 9 10.95 -31.12 32.34
N ALA A 10 11.30 -32.12 33.16
CA ALA A 10 10.49 -32.60 34.28
C ALA A 10 10.87 -32.01 35.65
N LEU A 11 11.89 -31.13 35.74
CA LEU A 11 12.40 -30.61 37.04
C LEU A 11 12.06 -29.15 37.32
N VAL A 12 11.26 -28.46 36.47
CA VAL A 12 10.92 -27.05 36.67
C VAL A 12 9.47 -26.84 37.13
N MET A 13 8.65 -27.88 37.27
CA MET A 13 7.23 -27.76 37.66
C MET A 13 6.92 -28.14 39.12
N ALA A 14 7.87 -28.13 40.05
CA ALA A 14 7.64 -28.57 41.41
C ALA A 14 8.16 -27.62 42.51
N LEU A 15 8.03 -26.28 42.33
CA LEU A 15 8.37 -25.34 43.39
C LEU A 15 7.57 -24.03 43.27
N SER A 16 6.26 -24.07 43.55
CA SER A 16 5.50 -22.87 43.92
C SER A 16 4.16 -23.23 44.56
N LEU A 17 4.17 -23.78 45.75
CA LEU A 17 3.02 -23.85 46.63
C LEU A 17 3.56 -23.89 48.08
N ALA A 18 3.56 -22.73 48.74
CA ALA A 18 3.38 -22.58 50.19
C ALA A 18 3.76 -21.19 50.67
N ALA A 19 2.77 -20.36 50.99
CA ALA A 19 2.74 -19.54 52.20
C ALA A 19 1.43 -18.77 52.26
N CYS A 20 0.43 -19.38 52.93
CA CYS A 20 -0.64 -18.71 53.61
C CYS A 20 -0.23 -18.38 55.03
N GLY A 21 -0.76 -17.25 55.59
CA GLY A 21 -0.88 -17.09 57.03
C GLY A 21 -0.49 -15.71 57.55
N ALA A 22 -1.36 -14.98 57.97
CA ALA A 22 -1.91 -14.63 59.30
C ALA A 22 -2.12 -13.11 59.47
N SER A 23 -3.32 -12.78 59.81
CA SER A 23 -3.90 -11.51 60.32
C SER A 23 -3.48 -11.25 61.77
N GLU A 24 -3.40 -9.95 62.19
CA GLU A 24 -3.95 -9.37 63.42
C GLU A 24 -3.41 -7.97 63.73
N PRO A 25 -3.96 -7.20 64.72
CA PRO A 25 -5.10 -6.29 64.56
C PRO A 25 -4.76 -4.81 64.88
N ALA A 26 -5.77 -3.93 64.73
CA ALA A 26 -5.73 -2.50 65.04
C ALA A 26 -5.71 -2.20 66.58
N PRO A 27 -5.28 -0.99 66.97
CA PRO A 27 -5.77 -0.37 68.18
C PRO A 27 -6.50 0.96 67.96
N ALA A 28 -7.38 1.24 68.94
CA ALA A 28 -8.48 2.10 69.05
C ALA A 28 -8.22 3.62 69.07
N ALA A 29 -9.30 4.31 68.94
CA ALA A 29 -9.54 5.75 68.92
C ALA A 29 -9.17 6.51 70.24
N THR A 30 -8.85 7.81 70.05
CA THR A 30 -8.95 8.81 71.13
C THR A 30 -9.68 10.06 70.58
N GLU A 31 -10.67 10.51 71.36
CA GLU A 31 -11.55 11.64 71.07
C GLU A 31 -10.92 13.03 71.30
N ALA A 32 -11.32 13.97 70.44
CA ALA A 32 -11.74 15.37 70.53
C ALA A 32 -10.84 16.45 71.21
N PRO A 33 -10.96 17.76 70.81
CA PRO A 33 -12.19 18.55 70.91
C PRO A 33 -12.51 19.49 69.71
N LYS A 34 -13.84 19.87 69.70
CA LYS A 34 -14.47 20.84 68.82
C LYS A 34 -13.88 22.25 68.92
N ALA A 35 -13.73 22.89 67.74
CA ALA A 35 -13.76 24.35 67.56
C ALA A 35 -14.67 24.69 66.38
N GLU A 36 -15.70 25.52 66.65
CA GLU A 36 -16.59 26.12 65.66
C GLU A 36 -15.81 27.10 64.78
N VAL A 37 -15.95 26.99 63.47
CA VAL A 37 -15.63 28.07 62.51
C VAL A 37 -16.71 28.06 61.42
N LYS A 38 -17.14 29.27 61.11
CA LYS A 38 -18.21 29.70 60.22
C LYS A 38 -18.19 29.06 58.83
N GLU A 39 -19.39 28.78 58.35
CA GLU A 39 -19.84 28.44 57.04
C GLU A 39 -19.45 29.53 56.01
N GLU A 40 -18.49 29.27 55.14
CA GLU A 40 -18.37 29.88 53.82
C GLU A 40 -18.64 28.76 52.83
N THR A 41 -19.67 28.93 52.00
CA THR A 41 -20.10 28.00 50.96
C THR A 41 -19.01 27.97 49.85
N PRO A 42 -18.31 26.85 49.63
CA PRO A 42 -17.45 26.73 48.47
C PRO A 42 -18.31 26.40 47.23
N ALA A 43 -17.99 27.08 46.11
CA ALA A 43 -18.51 26.77 44.80
C ALA A 43 -18.32 25.27 44.47
N ALA A 44 -19.31 24.66 43.85
CA ALA A 44 -19.28 23.29 43.41
C ALA A 44 -18.07 23.05 42.53
N PRO A 45 -17.31 21.95 42.71
CA PRO A 45 -16.25 21.56 41.77
C PRO A 45 -16.90 21.31 40.41
N GLU A 46 -16.35 21.91 39.35
CA GLU A 46 -16.63 21.50 37.96
C GLU A 46 -16.45 19.99 37.88
N ALA A 47 -17.45 19.32 37.33
CA ALA A 47 -17.37 17.89 37.02
C ALA A 47 -16.14 17.65 36.12
N PRO A 48 -15.35 16.60 36.38
CA PRO A 48 -14.26 16.23 35.44
C PRO A 48 -14.88 16.04 34.06
N ALA A 49 -14.25 16.63 33.05
CA ALA A 49 -14.57 16.38 31.64
C ALA A 49 -14.70 14.87 31.45
N ALA A 50 -15.80 14.45 30.85
CA ALA A 50 -16.02 13.04 30.53
C ALA A 50 -14.79 12.52 29.79
N THR A 51 -14.08 11.60 30.41
CA THR A 51 -13.03 10.83 29.74
C THR A 51 -13.78 10.05 28.65
N GLU A 52 -13.52 10.38 27.39
CA GLU A 52 -14.01 9.59 26.26
C GLU A 52 -13.63 8.13 26.52
N ALA A 53 -14.61 7.25 26.32
CA ALA A 53 -14.38 5.81 26.46
C ALA A 53 -13.20 5.41 25.53
N PRO A 54 -12.30 4.51 25.97
CA PRO A 54 -11.20 4.07 25.11
C PRO A 54 -11.80 3.58 23.79
N VAL A 55 -11.39 4.17 22.69
CA VAL A 55 -11.75 3.69 21.35
C VAL A 55 -11.17 2.29 21.24
N GLU A 56 -12.03 1.31 20.99
CA GLU A 56 -11.57 -0.07 20.79
C GLU A 56 -10.60 -0.12 19.62
N THR A 57 -9.39 -0.66 19.85
CA THR A 57 -8.36 -0.74 18.83
C THR A 57 -8.76 -1.74 17.76
N VAL A 58 -8.88 -1.29 16.51
CA VAL A 58 -9.15 -2.14 15.36
C VAL A 58 -7.85 -2.62 14.74
N LYS A 59 -7.73 -3.95 14.55
CA LYS A 59 -6.57 -4.56 13.90
C LYS A 59 -6.85 -4.73 12.41
N LEU A 60 -5.89 -4.30 11.57
CA LEU A 60 -6.02 -4.35 10.12
C LEU A 60 -4.84 -5.09 9.50
N ASN A 61 -5.14 -6.02 8.60
CA ASN A 61 -4.18 -6.66 7.71
C ASN A 61 -4.12 -5.88 6.40
N VAL A 62 -2.98 -5.28 6.11
CA VAL A 62 -2.79 -4.39 4.95
C VAL A 62 -1.76 -4.98 4.01
N ALA A 63 -2.15 -5.21 2.76
CA ALA A 63 -1.25 -5.71 1.73
C ALA A 63 -0.41 -4.59 1.11
N TYR A 64 0.83 -4.95 0.76
CA TYR A 64 1.77 -4.08 0.07
C TYR A 64 2.66 -4.85 -0.90
N MET A 65 3.15 -4.19 -1.94
CA MET A 65 4.24 -4.67 -2.78
C MET A 65 5.58 -4.14 -2.25
N PRO A 66 6.72 -4.89 -2.38
CA PRO A 66 8.02 -4.48 -1.82
C PRO A 66 8.70 -3.36 -2.65
N ASN A 67 7.97 -2.25 -2.86
CA ASN A 67 8.41 -1.05 -3.57
C ASN A 67 8.11 0.22 -2.76
N TYR A 68 8.79 1.32 -3.11
CA TYR A 68 8.60 2.61 -2.46
C TYR A 68 7.16 3.09 -2.57
N ALA A 69 6.53 2.92 -3.72
CA ALA A 69 5.19 3.42 -4.02
C ALA A 69 4.10 2.91 -3.07
N SER A 70 4.17 1.65 -2.63
CA SER A 70 3.19 1.10 -1.68
C SER A 70 3.53 1.41 -0.22
N LEU A 71 4.79 1.74 0.08
CA LEU A 71 5.29 1.79 1.46
C LEU A 71 5.57 3.21 1.98
N TRP A 72 5.82 4.19 1.11
CA TRP A 72 6.24 5.55 1.48
C TRP A 72 5.32 6.23 2.50
N SER A 73 4.02 6.15 2.31
CA SER A 73 3.02 6.81 3.15
C SER A 73 2.61 5.97 4.35
N VAL A 74 2.40 4.67 4.15
CA VAL A 74 1.90 3.78 5.21
C VAL A 74 2.96 3.54 6.29
N LEU A 75 4.23 3.32 5.92
CA LEU A 75 5.32 3.20 6.89
C LEU A 75 5.53 4.50 7.67
N THR A 76 5.41 5.64 6.99
CA THR A 76 5.48 6.94 7.64
C THR A 76 4.35 7.12 8.64
N ALA A 77 3.11 6.79 8.28
CA ALA A 77 1.98 6.88 9.19
C ALA A 77 2.09 5.92 10.38
N MET A 78 2.65 4.72 10.18
CA MET A 78 2.92 3.75 11.25
C MET A 78 4.00 4.28 12.20
N ASP A 79 5.15 4.70 11.69
CA ASP A 79 6.29 5.13 12.52
C ASP A 79 6.01 6.43 13.28
N LYS A 80 5.24 7.35 12.68
CA LYS A 80 4.77 8.58 13.33
C LYS A 80 3.62 8.35 14.33
N GLY A 81 3.04 7.16 14.39
CA GLY A 81 1.95 6.82 15.30
C GLY A 81 0.56 7.32 14.85
N TYR A 82 0.41 7.81 13.62
CA TYR A 82 -0.85 8.37 13.14
C TYR A 82 -1.99 7.35 13.11
N PHE A 83 -1.71 6.07 12.82
CA PHE A 83 -2.71 5.02 12.94
C PHE A 83 -3.12 4.76 14.39
N ALA A 84 -2.19 4.80 15.33
CA ALA A 84 -2.49 4.63 16.75
C ALA A 84 -3.35 5.78 17.30
N GLU A 85 -3.15 7.03 16.83
CA GLU A 85 -4.01 8.18 17.15
C GLU A 85 -5.47 7.95 16.73
N GLU A 86 -5.68 7.20 15.63
CA GLU A 86 -7.01 6.84 15.11
C GLU A 86 -7.53 5.50 15.68
N GLY A 87 -6.84 4.90 16.68
CA GLY A 87 -7.21 3.62 17.26
C GLY A 87 -7.05 2.42 16.33
N LEU A 88 -6.07 2.46 15.43
CA LEU A 88 -5.79 1.40 14.45
C LEU A 88 -4.43 0.75 14.72
N GLU A 89 -4.39 -0.59 14.63
CA GLU A 89 -3.16 -1.39 14.69
C GLU A 89 -2.96 -2.08 13.34
N ILE A 90 -1.87 -1.74 12.63
CA ILE A 90 -1.61 -2.18 11.26
C ILE A 90 -0.63 -3.34 11.24
N THR A 91 -0.97 -4.42 10.55
CA THR A 91 -0.06 -5.52 10.19
C THR A 91 0.13 -5.51 8.67
N LEU A 92 1.39 -5.38 8.22
CA LEU A 92 1.72 -5.37 6.79
C LEU A 92 2.01 -6.77 6.28
N TRP A 93 1.47 -7.10 5.10
CA TRP A 93 1.66 -8.38 4.40
C TRP A 93 2.17 -8.13 2.98
N GLU A 94 3.29 -8.77 2.63
CA GLU A 94 3.94 -8.61 1.34
C GLU A 94 3.30 -9.49 0.27
N PHE A 95 3.05 -8.89 -0.90
CA PHE A 95 2.56 -9.55 -2.11
C PHE A 95 3.41 -9.16 -3.32
N ALA A 96 3.41 -10.00 -4.34
CA ALA A 96 4.16 -9.75 -5.55
C ALA A 96 3.52 -8.69 -6.47
N ASP A 97 2.18 -8.60 -6.45
CA ASP A 97 1.40 -7.77 -7.39
C ASP A 97 -0.01 -7.47 -6.88
N GLY A 98 -0.65 -6.44 -7.46
CA GLY A 98 -2.00 -6.02 -7.09
C GLY A 98 -3.10 -7.07 -7.32
N PRO A 99 -3.11 -7.86 -8.40
CA PRO A 99 -4.07 -8.96 -8.56
C PRO A 99 -4.04 -9.98 -7.43
N SER A 100 -2.85 -10.36 -6.94
CA SER A 100 -2.72 -11.29 -5.80
C SER A 100 -3.17 -10.66 -4.48
N GLU A 101 -2.98 -9.35 -4.29
CA GLU A 101 -3.54 -8.61 -3.14
C GLU A 101 -5.07 -8.64 -3.14
N ILE A 102 -5.71 -8.35 -4.28
CA ILE A 102 -7.18 -8.41 -4.43
C ILE A 102 -7.69 -9.83 -4.17
N ALA A 103 -7.01 -10.85 -4.69
CA ALA A 103 -7.39 -12.24 -4.42
C ALA A 103 -7.29 -12.61 -2.93
N ALA A 104 -6.28 -12.08 -2.22
CA ALA A 104 -6.14 -12.28 -0.77
C ALA A 104 -7.22 -11.54 0.03
N MET A 105 -7.65 -10.36 -0.42
CA MET A 105 -8.78 -9.63 0.15
C MET A 105 -10.10 -10.42 -0.04
N GLU A 106 -10.35 -10.93 -1.25
CA GLU A 106 -11.51 -11.79 -1.54
C GLU A 106 -11.51 -13.09 -0.71
N GLY A 107 -10.31 -13.60 -0.40
CA GLY A 107 -10.10 -14.73 0.51
C GLY A 107 -10.27 -14.40 2.00
N GLY A 108 -10.44 -13.13 2.37
CA GLY A 108 -10.67 -12.66 3.74
C GLY A 108 -9.42 -12.65 4.62
N SER A 109 -8.22 -12.72 4.06
CA SER A 109 -6.95 -12.65 4.81
C SER A 109 -6.38 -11.23 4.89
N ILE A 110 -6.80 -10.34 4.01
CA ILE A 110 -6.38 -8.94 3.89
C ILE A 110 -7.61 -8.05 3.92
N ASP A 111 -7.52 -6.94 4.65
CA ASP A 111 -8.59 -5.96 4.78
C ASP A 111 -8.46 -4.83 3.75
N LEU A 112 -7.26 -4.29 3.61
CA LEU A 112 -6.94 -3.14 2.74
C LEU A 112 -5.67 -3.44 1.93
N ALA A 113 -5.54 -2.85 0.74
CA ALA A 113 -4.39 -3.03 -0.11
C ALA A 113 -4.01 -1.76 -0.88
N TYR A 114 -2.75 -1.72 -1.34
CA TYR A 114 -2.27 -0.72 -2.30
C TYR A 114 -2.12 -1.36 -3.68
N ILE A 115 -2.62 -0.71 -4.72
CA ILE A 115 -2.48 -1.20 -6.09
C ILE A 115 -1.89 -0.16 -7.04
N GLY A 116 -1.11 -0.65 -8.02
CA GLY A 116 -0.70 0.13 -9.18
C GLY A 116 -1.83 0.31 -10.20
N HIS A 117 -1.64 1.24 -11.12
CA HIS A 117 -2.65 1.69 -12.08
C HIS A 117 -3.31 0.56 -12.90
N GLY A 118 -2.55 -0.44 -13.31
CA GLY A 118 -3.08 -1.53 -14.14
C GLY A 118 -4.13 -2.40 -13.45
N ALA A 119 -4.08 -2.51 -12.12
CA ALA A 119 -5.07 -3.24 -11.35
C ALA A 119 -6.39 -2.45 -11.16
N HIS A 120 -6.44 -1.15 -11.47
CA HIS A 120 -7.68 -0.34 -11.41
C HIS A 120 -8.79 -0.88 -12.31
N LYS A 121 -8.45 -1.57 -13.42
CA LYS A 121 -9.46 -2.27 -14.23
C LYS A 121 -10.28 -3.29 -13.43
N LEU A 122 -9.67 -3.88 -12.38
CA LEU A 122 -10.37 -4.82 -11.48
C LEU A 122 -11.35 -4.06 -10.57
N CYS A 123 -11.03 -2.81 -10.19
CA CYS A 123 -11.97 -1.94 -9.47
C CYS A 123 -13.15 -1.54 -10.36
N ILE A 124 -12.88 -1.11 -11.59
CA ILE A 124 -13.92 -0.77 -12.57
C ILE A 124 -14.85 -1.96 -12.84
N ASN A 125 -14.31 -3.19 -12.83
CA ASN A 125 -15.07 -4.43 -12.96
C ASN A 125 -15.73 -4.90 -11.65
N GLY A 126 -15.76 -4.07 -10.60
CA GLY A 126 -16.49 -4.28 -9.35
C GLY A 126 -15.84 -5.23 -8.34
N ARG A 127 -14.56 -5.60 -8.53
CA ARG A 127 -13.85 -6.51 -7.59
C ARG A 127 -13.32 -5.80 -6.35
N ALA A 128 -12.99 -4.51 -6.46
CA ALA A 128 -12.54 -3.68 -5.34
C ALA A 128 -13.03 -2.23 -5.53
N GLN A 129 -12.91 -1.41 -4.50
CA GLN A 129 -13.20 0.02 -4.54
C GLN A 129 -12.00 0.83 -4.08
N ILE A 130 -11.76 1.96 -4.74
CA ILE A 130 -10.68 2.89 -4.43
C ILE A 130 -11.17 3.85 -3.35
N PHE A 131 -10.42 3.98 -2.26
CA PHE A 131 -10.75 4.94 -1.21
C PHE A 131 -9.73 6.07 -1.03
N LEU A 132 -8.53 5.97 -1.67
CA LEU A 132 -7.55 7.07 -1.66
C LEU A 132 -6.57 6.94 -2.83
N PRO A 133 -6.40 7.99 -3.69
CA PRO A 133 -5.28 8.05 -4.63
C PRO A 133 -3.96 8.30 -3.89
N SER A 134 -2.85 7.81 -4.42
CA SER A 134 -1.53 7.88 -3.77
C SER A 134 -0.49 8.63 -4.60
N SER A 135 -0.46 8.38 -5.90
CA SER A 135 0.54 8.95 -6.81
C SER A 135 0.10 8.86 -8.26
N VAL A 136 0.80 9.58 -9.14
CA VAL A 136 0.64 9.47 -10.59
C VAL A 136 2.00 9.33 -11.27
N HIS A 137 2.08 8.48 -12.29
CA HIS A 137 3.24 8.35 -13.17
C HIS A 137 2.92 8.89 -14.55
N ALA A 138 3.94 9.42 -15.23
CA ALA A 138 3.78 10.04 -16.55
C ALA A 138 4.20 9.13 -17.71
N THR A 139 4.98 8.09 -17.47
CA THR A 139 5.59 7.25 -18.53
C THR A 139 5.42 5.76 -18.27
N ASP A 140 5.36 5.00 -19.37
CA ASP A 140 5.47 3.54 -19.34
C ASP A 140 6.86 3.12 -19.81
N ARG A 141 7.31 1.91 -19.40
CA ARG A 141 8.66 1.40 -19.68
C ARG A 141 8.60 -0.05 -20.12
N ILE A 142 9.48 -0.42 -21.05
CA ILE A 142 9.75 -1.80 -21.43
C ILE A 142 11.24 -2.09 -21.33
N ILE A 143 11.59 -3.25 -20.84
CA ILE A 143 12.98 -3.71 -20.77
C ILE A 143 13.22 -4.71 -21.88
N VAL A 144 14.25 -4.48 -22.66
CA VAL A 144 14.63 -5.32 -23.80
C VAL A 144 16.03 -5.89 -23.60
N LEU A 145 16.21 -7.17 -23.94
CA LEU A 145 17.53 -7.80 -24.04
C LEU A 145 18.14 -7.54 -25.42
N PRO A 146 19.46 -7.68 -25.56
CA PRO A 146 20.13 -7.59 -26.90
C PRO A 146 19.53 -8.52 -27.94
N SER A 147 18.99 -9.68 -27.56
CA SER A 147 18.30 -10.64 -28.46
C SER A 147 17.05 -10.06 -29.12
N ALA A 148 16.43 -9.06 -28.52
CA ALA A 148 15.28 -8.38 -29.12
C ALA A 148 15.67 -7.59 -30.38
N GLY A 149 16.92 -7.11 -30.45
CA GLY A 149 17.39 -6.27 -31.57
C GLY A 149 16.76 -4.89 -31.58
N ILE A 150 16.32 -4.39 -30.37
CA ILE A 150 15.68 -3.10 -30.18
C ILE A 150 16.62 -2.21 -29.38
N ASN A 151 16.90 -1.01 -29.88
CA ASN A 151 17.88 -0.12 -29.27
C ASN A 151 17.30 1.21 -28.79
N SER A 152 16.10 1.56 -29.26
CA SER A 152 15.40 2.79 -28.90
C SER A 152 13.88 2.59 -28.97
N ALA A 153 13.12 3.51 -28.40
CA ALA A 153 11.66 3.48 -28.42
C ALA A 153 11.07 3.54 -29.84
N GLU A 154 11.76 4.17 -30.80
CA GLU A 154 11.34 4.23 -32.20
C GLU A 154 11.39 2.85 -32.90
N GLU A 155 12.18 1.92 -32.37
CA GLU A 155 12.32 0.56 -32.88
C GLU A 155 11.35 -0.43 -32.23
N ILE A 156 10.41 0.04 -31.42
CA ILE A 156 9.50 -0.81 -30.63
C ILE A 156 8.64 -1.75 -31.49
N ALA A 157 8.40 -1.40 -32.77
CA ALA A 157 7.72 -2.27 -33.74
C ALA A 157 8.48 -3.60 -33.99
N ASN A 158 9.77 -3.69 -33.65
CA ASN A 158 10.56 -4.92 -33.72
C ASN A 158 10.19 -5.92 -32.61
N LEU A 159 9.26 -5.58 -31.70
CA LEU A 159 8.65 -6.56 -30.78
C LEU A 159 7.83 -7.62 -31.53
N LYS A 160 7.43 -7.38 -32.77
CA LYS A 160 6.68 -8.36 -33.55
C LYS A 160 7.40 -9.71 -33.62
N GLY A 161 6.69 -10.78 -33.16
CA GLY A 161 7.22 -12.14 -33.09
C GLY A 161 8.25 -12.38 -31.98
N LYS A 162 8.46 -11.42 -31.07
CA LYS A 162 9.36 -11.59 -29.93
C LYS A 162 8.64 -12.22 -28.74
N LYS A 163 9.44 -12.87 -27.87
CA LYS A 163 9.00 -13.42 -26.60
C LYS A 163 8.98 -12.32 -25.57
N VAL A 164 7.80 -11.93 -25.12
CA VAL A 164 7.62 -10.82 -24.17
C VAL A 164 6.93 -11.29 -22.91
N ALA A 165 7.59 -11.13 -21.76
CA ALA A 165 7.02 -11.45 -20.46
C ALA A 165 6.24 -10.25 -19.88
N TYR A 166 5.12 -10.54 -19.27
CA TYR A 166 4.27 -9.56 -18.59
C TYR A 166 3.48 -10.20 -17.44
N ASN A 167 2.98 -9.38 -16.52
CA ASN A 167 2.11 -9.82 -15.43
C ASN A 167 0.66 -9.39 -15.74
N GLY A 168 -0.20 -10.37 -15.96
CA GLY A 168 -1.61 -10.16 -16.29
C GLY A 168 -2.38 -9.46 -15.18
N GLY A 169 -3.27 -8.53 -15.54
CA GLY A 169 -4.07 -7.76 -14.59
C GLY A 169 -3.34 -6.63 -13.87
N SER A 170 -2.03 -6.47 -14.10
CA SER A 170 -1.18 -5.47 -13.44
C SER A 170 -0.80 -4.31 -14.36
N SER A 171 0.00 -3.37 -13.83
CA SER A 171 0.61 -2.27 -14.59
C SER A 171 1.54 -2.76 -15.70
N SER A 172 2.15 -3.93 -15.54
CA SER A 172 2.99 -4.57 -16.55
C SER A 172 2.23 -4.86 -17.84
N GLU A 173 1.06 -5.48 -17.75
CA GLU A 173 0.22 -5.71 -18.94
C GLU A 173 -0.20 -4.40 -19.61
N THR A 174 -0.60 -3.41 -18.82
CA THR A 174 -1.02 -2.10 -19.33
C THR A 174 0.13 -1.39 -20.07
N ALA A 175 1.34 -1.42 -19.50
CA ALA A 175 2.52 -0.85 -20.12
C ALA A 175 2.89 -1.59 -21.45
N LEU A 176 2.77 -2.91 -21.46
CA LEU A 176 2.99 -3.68 -22.68
C LEU A 176 1.96 -3.32 -23.78
N GLN A 177 0.67 -3.25 -23.43
CA GLN A 177 -0.36 -2.83 -24.35
C GLN A 177 -0.11 -1.42 -24.89
N GLY A 178 0.32 -0.50 -24.02
CA GLY A 178 0.72 0.85 -24.43
C GLY A 178 1.87 0.84 -25.43
N ALA A 179 2.93 0.07 -25.18
CA ALA A 179 4.06 -0.08 -26.09
C ALA A 179 3.64 -0.64 -27.46
N LEU A 180 2.82 -1.69 -27.45
CA LEU A 180 2.32 -2.31 -28.68
C LEU A 180 1.44 -1.35 -29.47
N ASN A 181 0.55 -0.60 -28.81
CA ASN A 181 -0.32 0.40 -29.45
C ASN A 181 0.50 1.51 -30.14
N VAL A 182 1.55 2.02 -29.47
CA VAL A 182 2.48 3.00 -30.10
C VAL A 182 3.14 2.43 -31.36
N ALA A 183 3.45 1.14 -31.36
CA ALA A 183 4.04 0.44 -32.50
C ALA A 183 3.03 0.03 -33.59
N GLY A 184 1.73 0.20 -33.36
CA GLY A 184 0.69 -0.31 -34.25
C GLY A 184 0.57 -1.84 -34.21
N LEU A 185 0.95 -2.45 -33.09
CA LEU A 185 0.89 -3.89 -32.82
C LEU A 185 -0.19 -4.21 -31.78
N THR A 186 -0.52 -5.49 -31.66
CA THR A 186 -1.42 -6.04 -30.65
C THR A 186 -0.75 -7.18 -29.89
N MET A 187 -1.39 -7.69 -28.86
CA MET A 187 -0.90 -8.88 -28.13
C MET A 187 -0.74 -10.12 -29.03
N ASP A 188 -1.51 -10.23 -30.10
CA ASP A 188 -1.42 -11.32 -31.09
C ASP A 188 -0.17 -11.24 -32.00
N ASP A 189 0.50 -10.09 -32.04
CA ASP A 189 1.71 -9.89 -32.82
C ASP A 189 2.98 -10.33 -32.10
N ILE A 190 2.91 -10.74 -30.84
CA ILE A 190 4.04 -11.18 -30.01
C ILE A 190 3.84 -12.60 -29.48
N GLU A 191 4.92 -13.24 -28.99
CA GLU A 191 4.80 -14.42 -28.15
C GLU A 191 4.73 -13.98 -26.68
N GLY A 192 3.50 -13.73 -26.20
CA GLY A 192 3.26 -13.26 -24.83
C GLY A 192 3.42 -14.37 -23.78
N TYR A 193 4.17 -14.10 -22.73
CA TYR A 193 4.39 -14.99 -21.59
C TYR A 193 3.87 -14.33 -20.31
N GLU A 194 2.69 -14.75 -19.85
CA GLU A 194 2.13 -14.28 -18.61
C GLU A 194 2.79 -14.96 -17.41
N MET A 195 3.34 -14.16 -16.49
CA MET A 195 3.98 -14.65 -15.27
C MET A 195 4.07 -13.55 -14.20
N ASP A 196 4.28 -13.91 -12.95
CA ASP A 196 4.54 -12.94 -11.88
C ASP A 196 5.89 -12.22 -12.05
N ALA A 197 6.07 -11.10 -11.34
CA ALA A 197 7.24 -10.24 -11.48
C ALA A 197 8.56 -10.95 -11.10
N THR A 198 8.55 -11.86 -10.13
CA THR A 198 9.73 -12.63 -9.72
C THR A 198 10.17 -13.60 -10.84
N ASN A 199 9.20 -14.29 -11.45
CA ASN A 199 9.46 -15.17 -12.57
C ASN A 199 9.90 -14.40 -13.82
N MET A 200 9.41 -13.17 -14.03
CA MET A 200 9.91 -12.29 -15.10
C MET A 200 11.41 -12.01 -14.97
N VAL A 201 11.88 -11.66 -13.74
CA VAL A 201 13.32 -11.47 -13.49
C VAL A 201 14.11 -12.72 -13.88
N ALA A 202 13.67 -13.89 -13.45
CA ALA A 202 14.34 -15.15 -13.76
C ALA A 202 14.32 -15.48 -15.26
N ALA A 203 13.22 -15.20 -15.97
CA ALA A 203 13.09 -15.42 -17.42
C ALA A 203 14.02 -14.49 -18.22
N MET A 204 14.13 -13.22 -17.84
CA MET A 204 15.05 -12.26 -18.43
C MET A 204 16.52 -12.65 -18.20
N MET A 205 16.89 -12.99 -16.96
CA MET A 205 18.25 -13.41 -16.60
C MET A 205 18.69 -14.69 -17.34
N SER A 206 17.77 -15.60 -17.60
CA SER A 206 18.06 -16.83 -18.36
C SER A 206 18.00 -16.66 -19.88
N GLY A 207 17.56 -15.50 -20.39
CA GLY A 207 17.37 -15.26 -21.83
C GLY A 207 16.23 -16.07 -22.44
N ASN A 208 15.28 -16.53 -21.65
CA ASN A 208 14.11 -17.29 -22.12
C ASN A 208 13.07 -16.40 -22.81
N VAL A 209 13.11 -15.08 -22.53
CA VAL A 209 12.31 -14.06 -23.19
C VAL A 209 13.20 -12.94 -23.72
N ASP A 210 12.74 -12.18 -24.69
CA ASP A 210 13.49 -11.11 -25.35
C ASP A 210 13.25 -9.74 -24.69
N ALA A 211 12.09 -9.58 -24.06
CA ALA A 211 11.67 -8.35 -23.42
C ALA A 211 10.70 -8.62 -22.27
N CYS A 212 10.49 -7.63 -21.41
CA CYS A 212 9.42 -7.63 -20.41
C CYS A 212 9.00 -6.21 -20.05
N THR A 213 7.83 -6.09 -19.45
CA THR A 213 7.38 -4.88 -18.75
C THR A 213 7.36 -5.17 -17.24
N ALA A 214 8.19 -4.45 -16.49
CA ALA A 214 8.31 -4.64 -15.05
C ALA A 214 8.44 -3.29 -14.34
N TRP A 215 8.02 -3.23 -13.10
CA TRP A 215 8.16 -2.07 -12.22
C TRP A 215 9.30 -2.25 -11.22
N ASN A 216 9.73 -1.18 -10.57
CA ASN A 216 10.72 -1.24 -9.50
C ASN A 216 10.19 -2.04 -8.29
N PRO A 217 11.01 -2.87 -7.66
CA PRO A 217 12.46 -3.05 -7.87
C PRO A 217 12.83 -4.11 -8.93
N TYR A 218 11.88 -4.76 -9.56
CA TYR A 218 12.15 -5.87 -10.50
C TYR A 218 12.86 -5.39 -11.76
N SER A 219 12.49 -4.22 -12.29
CA SER A 219 13.18 -3.57 -13.42
C SER A 219 14.65 -3.32 -13.10
N ILE A 220 14.95 -2.77 -11.92
CA ILE A 220 16.32 -2.54 -11.45
C ILE A 220 17.11 -3.86 -11.40
N GLN A 221 16.52 -4.92 -10.85
CA GLN A 221 17.17 -6.23 -10.77
C GLN A 221 17.50 -6.78 -12.16
N ILE A 222 16.61 -6.65 -13.13
CA ILE A 222 16.84 -7.09 -14.51
C ILE A 222 18.00 -6.29 -15.12
N LEU A 223 17.95 -4.95 -15.02
CA LEU A 223 18.98 -4.08 -15.61
C LEU A 223 20.37 -4.31 -15.01
N GLN A 224 20.44 -4.64 -13.71
CA GLN A 224 21.70 -4.92 -13.03
C GLN A 224 22.28 -6.31 -13.36
N ASN A 225 21.43 -7.30 -13.66
CA ASN A 225 21.87 -8.70 -13.81
C ASN A 225 21.83 -9.21 -15.26
N CYS A 226 21.25 -8.46 -16.19
CA CYS A 226 21.21 -8.85 -17.61
C CYS A 226 22.13 -7.94 -18.43
N GLU A 227 23.29 -8.46 -18.84
CA GLU A 227 24.28 -7.69 -19.60
C GLU A 227 23.67 -7.15 -20.91
N GLY A 228 23.76 -5.84 -21.10
CA GLY A 228 23.24 -5.15 -22.28
C GLY A 228 21.74 -4.96 -22.33
N ALA A 229 21.01 -5.31 -21.27
CA ALA A 229 19.60 -4.96 -21.14
C ALA A 229 19.41 -3.44 -21.17
N LYS A 230 18.35 -2.98 -21.80
CA LYS A 230 17.98 -1.56 -21.88
C LYS A 230 16.55 -1.37 -21.43
N GLU A 231 16.33 -0.31 -20.67
CA GLU A 231 14.99 0.20 -20.39
C GLU A 231 14.66 1.27 -21.42
N LEU A 232 13.52 1.13 -22.06
CA LEU A 232 13.02 2.08 -23.05
C LEU A 232 11.76 2.73 -22.51
N GLU A 233 11.78 4.05 -22.39
CA GLU A 233 10.63 4.85 -22.03
C GLU A 233 9.86 5.28 -23.28
N PHE A 234 8.53 5.30 -23.16
CA PHE A 234 7.68 5.82 -24.21
C PHE A 234 6.49 6.57 -23.59
N ALA A 235 6.15 7.70 -24.20
CA ALA A 235 4.97 8.45 -23.82
C ALA A 235 3.73 7.71 -24.31
N THR A 236 2.89 7.30 -23.38
CA THR A 236 1.53 6.85 -23.67
C THR A 236 0.54 7.94 -23.24
N ASN A 237 -0.69 7.88 -23.72
CA ASN A 237 -1.76 8.73 -23.19
C ASN A 237 -2.31 8.18 -21.87
N SER A 238 -1.62 7.21 -21.25
CA SER A 238 -2.05 6.59 -20.02
C SER A 238 -1.91 7.55 -18.84
N VAL A 239 -2.89 7.47 -17.94
CA VAL A 239 -2.85 8.08 -16.63
C VAL A 239 -2.55 6.96 -15.65
N ASN A 240 -1.32 6.92 -15.15
CA ASN A 240 -0.85 5.83 -14.32
C ASN A 240 -1.01 6.18 -12.83
N MET A 241 -2.25 6.23 -12.35
CA MET A 241 -2.56 6.48 -10.94
C MET A 241 -2.42 5.20 -10.12
N SER A 242 -1.83 5.32 -8.95
CA SER A 242 -1.82 4.28 -7.92
C SER A 242 -2.76 4.65 -6.78
N SER A 243 -3.36 3.66 -6.13
CA SER A 243 -4.41 3.92 -5.14
C SER A 243 -4.47 2.86 -4.05
N TRP A 244 -5.06 3.24 -2.93
CA TRP A 244 -5.48 2.37 -1.85
C TRP A 244 -6.90 1.87 -2.07
N ILE A 245 -7.12 0.59 -1.80
CA ILE A 245 -8.37 -0.12 -2.11
C ILE A 245 -8.87 -0.97 -0.95
N CYS A 246 -10.17 -1.23 -0.98
CA CYS A 246 -10.85 -2.22 -0.15
C CYS A 246 -11.87 -3.01 -0.98
N LEU A 247 -12.44 -4.09 -0.43
CA LEU A 247 -13.59 -4.75 -1.04
C LEU A 247 -14.87 -3.94 -0.85
N PRO A 248 -15.85 -3.99 -1.79
CA PRO A 248 -17.14 -3.32 -1.63
C PRO A 248 -17.85 -3.67 -0.32
N LYS A 249 -17.89 -4.95 0.03
CA LYS A 249 -18.47 -5.40 1.29
C LYS A 249 -17.75 -4.81 2.51
N TYR A 250 -16.41 -4.69 2.46
CA TYR A 250 -15.65 -4.09 3.56
C TYR A 250 -16.01 -2.62 3.73
N ALA A 251 -16.15 -1.89 2.63
CA ALA A 251 -16.55 -0.48 2.64
C ALA A 251 -17.93 -0.28 3.28
N GLU A 252 -18.92 -1.11 2.92
CA GLU A 252 -20.26 -1.06 3.51
C GLU A 252 -20.28 -1.34 5.00
N GLU A 253 -19.49 -2.30 5.48
CA GLU A 253 -19.48 -2.75 6.87
C GLU A 253 -18.55 -1.92 7.78
N ASN A 254 -17.55 -1.24 7.22
CA ASN A 254 -16.44 -0.62 7.97
C ASN A 254 -16.11 0.82 7.53
N HIS A 255 -17.10 1.58 7.08
CA HIS A 255 -16.90 2.96 6.57
C HIS A 255 -16.10 3.83 7.55
N ASP A 256 -16.44 3.83 8.85
CA ASP A 256 -15.72 4.59 9.89
C ASP A 256 -14.24 4.18 9.98
N VAL A 257 -13.93 2.89 9.84
CA VAL A 257 -12.55 2.37 9.86
C VAL A 257 -11.78 2.90 8.65
N LEU A 258 -12.41 2.91 7.45
CA LEU A 258 -11.81 3.47 6.25
C LEU A 258 -11.52 4.97 6.39
N VAL A 259 -12.44 5.75 6.94
CA VAL A 259 -12.25 7.19 7.18
C VAL A 259 -11.07 7.42 8.14
N ARG A 260 -11.00 6.67 9.25
CA ARG A 260 -9.89 6.75 10.22
C ARG A 260 -8.55 6.34 9.59
N PHE A 261 -8.52 5.24 8.83
CA PHE A 261 -7.33 4.79 8.11
C PHE A 261 -6.87 5.85 7.10
N THR A 262 -7.80 6.37 6.31
CA THR A 262 -7.51 7.42 5.31
C THR A 262 -6.96 8.68 5.95
N ARG A 263 -7.52 9.12 7.09
CA ARG A 263 -7.04 10.29 7.83
C ARG A 263 -5.61 10.11 8.34
N ALA A 264 -5.30 8.95 8.91
CA ALA A 264 -3.95 8.62 9.35
C ALA A 264 -2.97 8.58 8.17
N LEU A 265 -3.40 7.96 7.06
CA LEU A 265 -2.58 7.82 5.87
C LEU A 265 -2.31 9.18 5.19
N LEU A 266 -3.30 10.08 5.13
CA LEU A 266 -3.13 11.44 4.62
C LEU A 266 -2.10 12.24 5.42
N LYS A 267 -2.05 12.09 6.76
CA LYS A 267 -0.96 12.67 7.58
C LYS A 267 0.40 12.09 7.19
N GLY A 268 0.47 10.79 6.92
CA GLY A 268 1.68 10.12 6.43
C GLY A 268 2.10 10.63 5.06
N MET A 269 1.17 10.80 4.13
CA MET A 269 1.38 11.34 2.78
C MET A 269 1.88 12.79 2.84
N GLU A 270 1.26 13.65 3.66
CA GLU A 270 1.70 15.04 3.82
C GLU A 270 3.14 15.14 4.29
N PHE A 271 3.53 14.35 5.28
CA PHE A 271 4.91 14.31 5.75
C PHE A 271 5.87 13.75 4.69
N ALA A 272 5.49 12.64 4.07
CA ALA A 272 6.39 11.87 3.21
C ALA A 272 6.56 12.47 1.79
N ALA A 273 5.61 13.28 1.31
CA ALA A 273 5.72 13.96 0.02
C ALA A 273 6.74 15.09 0.02
N ALA A 274 7.08 15.65 1.18
CA ALA A 274 8.07 16.72 1.29
C ALA A 274 9.50 16.18 1.09
N GLU A 275 10.25 16.74 0.13
CA GLU A 275 11.60 16.28 -0.25
C GLU A 275 12.58 16.28 0.92
N GLU A 276 12.47 17.21 1.86
CA GLU A 276 13.30 17.26 3.06
C GLU A 276 13.14 16.04 3.98
N ASN A 277 12.06 15.26 3.80
CA ASN A 277 11.78 14.04 4.58
C ASN A 277 12.17 12.76 3.86
N TRP A 278 12.59 12.81 2.60
CA TRP A 278 12.84 11.61 1.80
C TRP A 278 13.92 10.70 2.38
N GLU A 279 14.99 11.24 2.95
CA GLU A 279 16.01 10.42 3.62
C GLU A 279 15.40 9.55 4.72
N TYR A 280 14.53 10.13 5.52
CA TYR A 280 13.83 9.42 6.59
C TYR A 280 12.86 8.37 6.03
N VAL A 281 12.04 8.74 5.05
CA VAL A 281 11.02 7.85 4.45
C VAL A 281 11.68 6.67 3.72
N VAL A 282 12.73 6.95 2.93
CA VAL A 282 13.51 5.91 2.24
C VAL A 282 14.18 4.98 3.25
N GLY A 283 14.66 5.51 4.40
CA GLY A 283 15.20 4.70 5.48
C GLY A 283 14.20 3.71 6.07
N LEU A 284 12.93 4.12 6.23
CA LEU A 284 11.85 3.22 6.67
C LEU A 284 11.58 2.12 5.63
N TYR A 285 11.49 2.49 4.36
CA TYR A 285 11.28 1.55 3.26
C TYR A 285 12.42 0.54 3.14
N ALA A 286 13.67 1.01 3.13
CA ALA A 286 14.86 0.17 3.05
C ALA A 286 14.91 -0.85 4.21
N LYS A 287 14.56 -0.41 5.42
CA LYS A 287 14.47 -1.27 6.60
C LYS A 287 13.37 -2.33 6.45
N GLN A 288 12.18 -1.96 5.98
CA GLN A 288 11.05 -2.87 5.79
C GLN A 288 11.40 -3.98 4.80
N CYS A 289 12.02 -3.62 3.68
CA CYS A 289 12.34 -4.55 2.59
C CYS A 289 13.76 -5.15 2.68
N ALA A 290 14.51 -4.89 3.76
CA ALA A 290 15.89 -5.33 3.95
C ALA A 290 16.82 -4.98 2.76
N LYS A 291 16.67 -3.75 2.22
CA LYS A 291 17.42 -3.23 1.07
C LYS A 291 18.45 -2.19 1.50
N ASP A 292 19.39 -1.91 0.60
CA ASP A 292 20.32 -0.79 0.74
C ASP A 292 19.60 0.54 0.53
N VAL A 293 19.84 1.51 1.44
CA VAL A 293 19.14 2.81 1.43
C VAL A 293 19.43 3.59 0.14
N GLU A 294 20.69 3.61 -0.31
CA GLU A 294 21.09 4.36 -1.51
C GLU A 294 20.42 3.79 -2.77
N ALA A 295 20.31 2.44 -2.85
CA ALA A 295 19.59 1.78 -3.94
C ALA A 295 18.08 2.11 -3.93
N CYS A 296 17.49 2.34 -2.76
CA CYS A 296 16.07 2.68 -2.62
C CYS A 296 15.74 4.12 -3.06
N TYR A 297 16.72 5.03 -3.05
CA TYR A 297 16.50 6.42 -3.47
C TYR A 297 16.06 6.56 -4.92
N VAL A 298 16.45 5.63 -5.81
CA VAL A 298 16.04 5.64 -7.23
C VAL A 298 14.52 5.63 -7.36
N GLU A 299 13.84 4.92 -6.47
CA GLU A 299 12.38 4.75 -6.53
C GLU A 299 11.61 6.03 -6.10
N THR A 300 12.25 7.01 -5.46
CA THR A 300 11.58 8.28 -5.13
C THR A 300 11.23 9.13 -6.35
N GLY A 301 11.93 8.94 -7.46
CA GLY A 301 11.68 9.58 -8.75
C GLY A 301 10.66 8.86 -9.63
N ASP A 302 10.05 7.77 -9.17
CA ASP A 302 9.16 6.96 -9.99
C ASP A 302 7.78 7.59 -10.21
N ALA A 303 7.38 8.55 -9.38
CA ALA A 303 6.06 9.17 -9.46
C ALA A 303 6.02 10.58 -8.84
N ASP A 304 4.96 11.30 -9.15
CA ASP A 304 4.51 12.45 -8.38
C ASP A 304 3.70 11.95 -7.18
N TRP A 305 4.27 12.11 -5.98
CA TRP A 305 3.69 11.66 -4.71
C TRP A 305 2.70 12.69 -4.18
N PHE A 306 1.48 12.25 -3.86
CA PHE A 306 0.41 13.16 -3.45
C PHE A 306 0.52 13.53 -1.96
N SER A 307 0.63 14.83 -1.65
CA SER A 307 0.39 15.32 -0.28
C SER A 307 -1.11 15.35 0.04
N ALA A 308 -1.46 15.45 1.32
CA ALA A 308 -2.85 15.62 1.73
C ALA A 308 -3.47 16.91 1.16
N GLU A 309 -2.66 17.98 1.08
CA GLU A 309 -3.09 19.24 0.46
C GLU A 309 -3.41 19.04 -1.03
N TYR A 310 -2.57 18.31 -1.76
CA TYR A 310 -2.80 17.97 -3.16
C TYR A 310 -4.09 17.15 -3.34
N VAL A 311 -4.30 16.15 -2.47
CA VAL A 311 -5.55 15.34 -2.49
C VAL A 311 -6.76 16.23 -2.26
N LYS A 312 -6.72 17.12 -1.27
CA LYS A 312 -7.81 18.05 -0.96
C LYS A 312 -8.13 18.99 -2.14
N ALA A 313 -7.10 19.56 -2.75
CA ALA A 313 -7.25 20.44 -3.91
C ALA A 313 -7.86 19.70 -5.11
N GLY A 314 -7.36 18.50 -5.42
CA GLY A 314 -7.82 17.71 -6.57
C GLY A 314 -9.25 17.17 -6.43
N LEU A 315 -9.74 16.95 -5.20
CA LEU A 315 -11.16 16.67 -4.94
C LEU A 315 -12.04 17.90 -5.18
N ALA A 316 -11.56 19.08 -4.78
CA ALA A 316 -12.35 20.30 -4.87
C ALA A 316 -12.46 20.84 -6.30
N ASP A 317 -11.42 20.68 -7.13
CA ASP A 317 -11.35 21.24 -8.49
C ASP A 317 -11.71 20.22 -9.59
N GLY A 318 -11.96 18.96 -9.24
CA GLY A 318 -12.33 17.90 -10.17
C GLY A 318 -11.15 17.21 -10.87
N THR A 319 -9.91 17.48 -10.47
CA THR A 319 -8.70 16.86 -11.04
C THR A 319 -8.79 15.33 -11.02
N TYR A 320 -9.21 14.73 -9.90
CA TYR A 320 -9.33 13.27 -9.83
C TYR A 320 -10.45 12.69 -10.67
N THR A 321 -11.56 13.42 -10.83
CA THR A 321 -12.62 13.02 -11.77
C THR A 321 -12.09 12.94 -13.19
N ASP A 322 -11.29 13.93 -13.64
CA ASP A 322 -10.64 13.90 -14.95
C ASP A 322 -9.64 12.74 -15.07
N LEU A 323 -8.75 12.58 -14.09
CA LEU A 323 -7.72 11.55 -14.10
C LEU A 323 -8.32 10.13 -14.15
N TYR A 324 -9.30 9.81 -13.32
CA TYR A 324 -9.93 8.50 -13.32
C TYR A 324 -10.80 8.27 -14.58
N THR A 325 -11.45 9.30 -15.10
CA THR A 325 -12.18 9.21 -16.37
C THR A 325 -11.24 8.86 -17.52
N ARG A 326 -10.10 9.54 -17.62
CA ARG A 326 -9.08 9.27 -18.63
C ARG A 326 -8.46 7.89 -18.47
N GLN A 327 -8.19 7.48 -17.22
CA GLN A 327 -7.67 6.13 -16.93
C GLN A 327 -8.70 5.06 -17.34
N GLN A 328 -9.98 5.25 -17.02
CA GLN A 328 -11.04 4.33 -17.45
C GLN A 328 -11.15 4.27 -18.98
N GLN A 329 -11.06 5.41 -19.67
CA GLN A 329 -11.10 5.47 -21.13
C GLN A 329 -9.93 4.68 -21.74
N MET A 330 -8.74 4.78 -21.17
CA MET A 330 -7.59 3.98 -21.60
C MET A 330 -7.87 2.47 -21.51
N PHE A 331 -8.50 1.99 -20.43
CA PHE A 331 -8.85 0.58 -20.30
C PHE A 331 -9.94 0.14 -21.30
N ILE A 332 -10.86 1.03 -21.65
CA ILE A 332 -11.87 0.77 -22.70
C ILE A 332 -11.18 0.69 -24.07
N ASP A 333 -10.30 1.62 -24.38
CA ASP A 333 -9.59 1.68 -25.66
C ASP A 333 -8.68 0.44 -25.85
N ASN A 334 -8.15 -0.10 -24.78
CA ASN A 334 -7.35 -1.34 -24.77
C ASN A 334 -8.19 -2.62 -24.68
N GLY A 335 -9.54 -2.52 -24.59
CA GLY A 335 -10.43 -3.68 -24.48
C GLY A 335 -10.42 -4.39 -23.13
N ALA A 336 -9.80 -3.80 -22.11
CA ALA A 336 -9.73 -4.37 -20.74
C ALA A 336 -11.00 -4.09 -19.92
N VAL A 337 -11.79 -3.11 -20.35
CA VAL A 337 -13.12 -2.74 -19.82
C VAL A 337 -14.07 -2.61 -21.00
N GLU A 338 -15.27 -3.20 -20.90
CA GLU A 338 -16.22 -3.24 -22.02
C GLU A 338 -16.91 -1.90 -22.30
N ALA A 339 -17.25 -1.15 -21.24
CA ALA A 339 -18.02 0.08 -21.33
C ALA A 339 -17.73 1.01 -20.14
N PRO A 340 -18.01 2.31 -20.25
CA PRO A 340 -17.88 3.24 -19.14
C PRO A 340 -18.77 2.84 -17.96
N VAL A 341 -18.21 2.95 -16.76
CA VAL A 341 -18.86 2.73 -15.45
C VAL A 341 -18.85 4.07 -14.71
N ASP A 342 -19.88 4.35 -13.90
CA ASP A 342 -19.88 5.55 -13.06
C ASP A 342 -18.68 5.49 -12.09
N LEU A 343 -17.94 6.56 -11.98
CA LEU A 343 -16.80 6.63 -11.07
C LEU A 343 -17.22 6.35 -9.61
N ALA A 344 -18.43 6.75 -9.22
CA ALA A 344 -18.97 6.52 -7.88
C ALA A 344 -19.24 5.03 -7.57
N ASP A 345 -19.31 4.16 -8.59
CA ASP A 345 -19.48 2.72 -8.36
C ASP A 345 -18.21 2.06 -7.82
N TYR A 346 -17.04 2.65 -8.10
CA TYR A 346 -15.76 2.08 -7.70
C TYR A 346 -14.80 3.04 -6.98
N ILE A 347 -15.20 4.31 -6.75
CA ILE A 347 -14.42 5.30 -5.98
C ILE A 347 -15.26 5.84 -4.83
N LEU A 348 -14.73 5.71 -3.62
CA LEU A 348 -15.38 6.15 -2.37
C LEU A 348 -15.01 7.61 -2.08
N TRP A 349 -15.66 8.55 -2.78
CA TRP A 349 -15.42 9.99 -2.63
C TRP A 349 -15.75 10.52 -1.23
N ASP A 350 -16.74 9.94 -0.59
CA ASP A 350 -17.19 10.25 0.77
C ASP A 350 -16.11 9.94 1.80
N VAL A 351 -15.47 8.78 1.72
CA VAL A 351 -14.35 8.41 2.61
C VAL A 351 -13.23 9.46 2.57
N MET A 352 -12.82 9.88 1.36
CA MET A 352 -11.78 10.91 1.21
C MET A 352 -12.22 12.26 1.77
N THR A 353 -13.45 12.66 1.49
CA THR A 353 -14.02 13.94 1.92
C THR A 353 -14.13 14.00 3.44
N GLU A 354 -14.64 12.94 4.08
CA GLU A 354 -14.77 12.86 5.53
C GLU A 354 -13.41 12.80 6.25
N ALA A 355 -12.43 12.14 5.64
CA ALA A 355 -11.09 12.06 6.20
C ALA A 355 -10.34 13.40 6.20
N LEU A 356 -10.63 14.26 5.22
CA LEU A 356 -10.02 15.59 5.08
C LEU A 356 -10.69 16.68 5.93
N GLY A 357 -11.92 16.48 6.38
CA GLY A 357 -12.68 17.38 7.27
C GLY A 357 -13.34 18.52 6.52
#